data_5f614809162aa2045b811cd622fe49d5
#
_entry.id   5f614809162aa2045b811cd622fe49d5
#
_cell.length_a   1.000
_cell.length_b   1.000
_cell.length_c   1.000
_cell.angle_alpha   90.00
_cell.angle_beta   90.00
_cell.angle_gamma   90.00
#
_symmetry.space_group_name_H-M   'P 1'
#
loop_
_entity.id
_entity.type
_entity.pdbx_description
1 polymer ?
#
loop_
_entity_poly.entity_id
_entity_poly.type
_entity_poly.pdbx_seq_one_letter_code
_entity_poly.pdbx_strand_id
1 'polypeptide(L)'
;MNRGRLHFLLYGSLTLLAAALVVTLIIPKDENLPSGNGAGAASSALADTRQWLQDAILPIPRPAENTLSGKAQLGEKLFNDPQLSADGTISCASCHILAQGGDDGLRLSRGVGNAVGVVNAPTVFNSVFSFRQFWDGRAGNLAEQVAGPLLDPSEMASNWGIAIRRVKENPAYRDDFRREYGGEISERTITDALVNFEVSLLTPNAPFDRFLNGDTTAIDSETQEGFRRFTDYGCISCHQGIGVGGNFFQRFGIMGDYFADRGTTTKADLGRYNITKREEDRHVFKVPSLRNVAVTAPYFHDGSAATLDEAIDIMGRYQLGRTLSEEDRRYISAFLKSLTGEYRGEALQP
;
A
#
# COMPACT_ATOMS: atom_id res chain seq x y z
N MET A 1 -57.97 -29.07 36.70
CA MET A 1 -59.15 -28.56 35.97
C MET A 1 -58.59 -27.69 34.79
N ASN A 2 -59.05 -28.06 33.59
CA ASN A 2 -59.01 -27.36 32.28
C ASN A 2 -57.64 -26.99 31.70
N ARG A 3 -57.17 -27.74 30.67
CA ARG A 3 -57.55 -27.87 29.24
C ARG A 3 -57.35 -26.54 28.48
N GLY A 4 -56.45 -26.56 27.53
CA GLY A 4 -56.34 -25.57 26.44
C GLY A 4 -55.20 -25.84 25.55
N ARG A 5 -55.30 -26.80 24.66
CA ARG A 5 -55.11 -26.85 23.20
C ARG A 5 -53.80 -26.41 22.62
N LEU A 6 -53.12 -27.41 22.16
CA LEU A 6 -52.24 -27.60 21.01
C LEU A 6 -52.64 -26.77 19.77
N HIS A 7 -51.72 -25.97 19.24
CA HIS A 7 -51.73 -25.61 17.83
C HIS A 7 -50.35 -25.89 17.21
N PHE A 8 -50.31 -27.01 16.51
CA PHE A 8 -49.33 -27.28 15.48
C PHE A 8 -49.54 -26.31 14.33
N LEU A 9 -48.52 -25.57 13.94
CA LEU A 9 -48.40 -24.99 12.61
C LEU A 9 -47.10 -25.46 11.99
N LEU A 10 -47.27 -26.33 11.03
CA LEU A 10 -46.30 -26.75 10.01
C LEU A 10 -45.79 -25.51 9.27
N TYR A 11 -44.47 -25.32 9.30
CA TYR A 11 -43.80 -24.52 8.26
C TYR A 11 -42.83 -25.43 7.50
N GLY A 12 -43.19 -25.56 6.26
CA GLY A 12 -42.53 -26.44 5.31
C GLY A 12 -41.09 -26.04 5.01
N SER A 13 -40.34 -27.08 4.81
CA SER A 13 -39.01 -27.08 4.25
C SER A 13 -39.00 -26.43 2.87
N LEU A 14 -38.45 -25.23 2.75
CA LEU A 14 -38.08 -24.65 1.46
C LEU A 14 -36.62 -24.99 1.17
N THR A 15 -36.43 -26.11 0.49
CA THR A 15 -35.18 -26.45 -0.17
C THR A 15 -34.97 -25.49 -1.33
N LEU A 16 -34.05 -24.52 -1.18
CA LEU A 16 -33.55 -23.71 -2.25
C LEU A 16 -32.62 -24.57 -3.12
N LEU A 17 -33.14 -25.07 -4.22
CA LEU A 17 -32.35 -25.55 -5.35
C LEU A 17 -31.62 -24.36 -5.97
N ALA A 18 -30.31 -24.34 -5.82
CA ALA A 18 -29.45 -23.48 -6.63
C ALA A 18 -29.48 -23.98 -8.08
N ALA A 19 -30.29 -23.32 -8.91
CA ALA A 19 -30.28 -23.53 -10.34
C ALA A 19 -28.98 -22.95 -10.90
N ALA A 20 -28.02 -23.82 -11.22
CA ALA A 20 -26.90 -23.47 -12.09
C ALA A 20 -27.46 -23.13 -13.48
N LEU A 21 -27.52 -21.86 -13.80
CA LEU A 21 -27.88 -21.37 -15.14
C LEU A 21 -26.68 -21.65 -16.07
N VAL A 22 -26.67 -22.83 -16.68
CA VAL A 22 -25.82 -23.11 -17.82
C VAL A 22 -26.41 -22.32 -18.99
N VAL A 23 -25.86 -21.16 -19.28
CA VAL A 23 -26.16 -20.42 -20.52
C VAL A 23 -25.48 -21.19 -21.65
N THR A 24 -26.22 -22.11 -22.26
CA THR A 24 -25.85 -22.70 -23.53
C THR A 24 -26.09 -21.64 -24.60
N LEU A 25 -25.05 -20.95 -25.01
CA LEU A 25 -25.07 -20.12 -26.22
C LEU A 25 -25.33 -21.05 -27.40
N ILE A 26 -26.57 -21.07 -27.87
CA ILE A 26 -26.92 -21.62 -29.17
C ILE A 26 -26.34 -20.65 -30.19
N ILE A 27 -25.20 -20.98 -30.76
CA ILE A 27 -24.67 -20.28 -31.93
C ILE A 27 -25.46 -20.79 -33.13
N PRO A 28 -26.20 -19.93 -33.85
CA PRO A 28 -26.78 -20.33 -35.10
C PRO A 28 -25.63 -20.65 -36.08
N LYS A 29 -25.68 -21.81 -36.72
CA LYS A 29 -24.83 -22.08 -37.89
C LYS A 29 -25.36 -21.24 -39.05
N ASP A 30 -24.83 -20.02 -39.17
CA ASP A 30 -24.94 -19.28 -40.42
C ASP A 30 -23.82 -19.70 -41.38
N GLU A 31 -24.17 -20.40 -42.42
CA GLU A 31 -23.30 -20.88 -43.51
C GLU A 31 -22.93 -19.77 -44.52
N ASN A 32 -22.78 -18.52 -44.09
CA ASN A 32 -22.27 -17.44 -44.93
C ASN A 32 -21.32 -16.53 -44.15
N LEU A 33 -20.14 -17.01 -43.82
CA LEU A 33 -19.02 -16.16 -43.40
C LEU A 33 -18.30 -15.64 -44.66
N PRO A 34 -18.25 -14.32 -44.87
CA PRO A 34 -17.36 -13.77 -45.87
C PRO A 34 -15.92 -14.01 -45.41
N SER A 35 -15.10 -14.59 -46.29
CA SER A 35 -13.66 -14.73 -46.14
C SER A 35 -12.99 -13.34 -46.13
N GLY A 36 -12.99 -12.67 -45.00
CA GLY A 36 -12.42 -11.34 -44.81
C GLY A 36 -11.59 -11.25 -43.51
N ASN A 37 -10.30 -11.23 -43.68
CA ASN A 37 -9.26 -10.68 -42.82
C ASN A 37 -9.45 -10.80 -41.29
N GLY A 38 -9.38 -12.01 -40.72
CA GLY A 38 -9.34 -12.26 -39.28
C GLY A 38 -8.11 -11.69 -38.55
N ALA A 39 -7.08 -11.25 -39.25
CA ALA A 39 -5.89 -10.65 -38.69
C ALA A 39 -6.11 -9.24 -38.10
N GLY A 40 -7.05 -8.47 -38.68
CA GLY A 40 -7.31 -7.09 -38.22
C GLY A 40 -8.12 -7.02 -36.92
N ALA A 41 -9.13 -7.91 -36.76
CA ALA A 41 -9.96 -7.94 -35.55
C ALA A 41 -9.20 -8.47 -34.33
N ALA A 42 -8.33 -9.47 -34.51
CA ALA A 42 -7.47 -9.97 -33.48
C ALA A 42 -6.41 -8.93 -33.05
N SER A 43 -5.89 -8.13 -34.00
CA SER A 43 -4.94 -7.04 -33.70
C SER A 43 -5.59 -5.89 -32.94
N SER A 44 -6.86 -5.53 -33.25
CA SER A 44 -7.57 -4.48 -32.52
C SER A 44 -7.93 -4.93 -31.08
N ALA A 45 -8.42 -6.15 -30.91
CA ALA A 45 -8.74 -6.71 -29.60
C ALA A 45 -7.49 -6.82 -28.69
N LEU A 46 -6.34 -7.16 -29.27
CA LEU A 46 -5.06 -7.17 -28.55
C LEU A 46 -4.58 -5.75 -28.21
N ALA A 47 -4.81 -4.78 -29.08
CA ALA A 47 -4.49 -3.37 -28.82
C ALA A 47 -5.40 -2.80 -27.72
N ASP A 48 -6.69 -3.07 -27.76
CA ASP A 48 -7.68 -2.65 -26.75
C ASP A 48 -7.37 -3.29 -25.38
N THR A 49 -6.99 -4.57 -25.35
CA THR A 49 -6.59 -5.26 -24.13
C THR A 49 -5.30 -4.68 -23.55
N ARG A 50 -4.33 -4.34 -24.40
CA ARG A 50 -3.08 -3.69 -23.97
C ARG A 50 -3.35 -2.30 -23.40
N GLN A 51 -4.23 -1.52 -24.02
CA GLN A 51 -4.61 -0.20 -23.54
C GLN A 51 -5.27 -0.30 -22.16
N TRP A 52 -6.24 -1.20 -21.99
CA TRP A 52 -6.90 -1.41 -20.69
C TRP A 52 -5.91 -1.84 -19.60
N LEU A 53 -4.93 -2.68 -19.91
CA LEU A 53 -3.89 -3.10 -18.96
C LEU A 53 -2.94 -1.96 -18.58
N GLN A 54 -2.65 -1.05 -19.50
CA GLN A 54 -1.87 0.15 -19.21
C GLN A 54 -2.66 1.12 -18.34
N ASP A 55 -3.96 1.23 -18.53
CA ASP A 55 -4.85 2.08 -17.73
C ASP A 55 -5.03 1.56 -16.29
N ALA A 56 -4.74 0.27 -16.04
CA ALA A 56 -4.83 -0.30 -14.69
C ALA A 56 -3.72 0.18 -13.74
N ILE A 57 -2.57 0.63 -14.26
CA ILE A 57 -1.48 1.25 -13.49
C ILE A 57 -1.24 2.65 -14.04
N LEU A 58 -1.26 3.63 -13.16
CA LEU A 58 -1.06 5.03 -13.52
C LEU A 58 0.34 5.50 -13.09
N PRO A 59 1.04 6.31 -13.90
CA PRO A 59 2.35 6.85 -13.52
C PRO A 59 2.23 7.82 -12.35
N ILE A 60 3.25 7.88 -11.51
CA ILE A 60 3.36 8.91 -10.46
C ILE A 60 3.52 10.28 -11.14
N PRO A 61 2.68 11.28 -10.78
CA PRO A 61 2.80 12.61 -11.37
C PRO A 61 4.11 13.28 -10.96
N ARG A 62 4.72 13.98 -11.89
CA ARG A 62 5.85 14.86 -11.55
C ARG A 62 5.33 16.10 -10.85
N PRO A 63 5.94 16.52 -9.72
CA PRO A 63 5.64 17.82 -9.15
C PRO A 63 5.84 18.94 -10.17
N ALA A 64 4.94 19.92 -10.19
CA ALA A 64 5.04 21.05 -11.11
C ALA A 64 6.30 21.91 -10.86
N GLU A 65 6.76 21.94 -9.61
CA GLU A 65 7.96 22.64 -9.17
C GLU A 65 8.81 21.71 -8.29
N ASN A 66 10.13 21.80 -8.42
CA ASN A 66 11.08 21.05 -7.57
C ASN A 66 11.31 21.73 -6.20
N THR A 67 10.56 22.78 -5.88
CA THR A 67 10.72 23.52 -4.63
C THR A 67 9.56 23.22 -3.68
N LEU A 68 9.91 22.85 -2.45
CA LEU A 68 8.92 22.67 -1.39
C LEU A 68 8.26 24.01 -1.05
N SER A 69 6.95 24.01 -0.81
CA SER A 69 6.25 25.16 -0.22
C SER A 69 6.83 25.49 1.17
N GLY A 70 6.61 26.71 1.67
CA GLY A 70 7.10 27.08 3.00
C GLY A 70 6.57 26.16 4.10
N LYS A 71 5.31 25.73 4.01
CA LYS A 71 4.72 24.75 4.94
C LYS A 71 5.41 23.37 4.84
N ALA A 72 5.71 22.91 3.63
CA ALA A 72 6.41 21.64 3.45
C ALA A 72 7.87 21.71 3.95
N GLN A 73 8.56 22.83 3.79
CA GLN A 73 9.90 23.05 4.37
C GLN A 73 9.87 23.00 5.89
N LEU A 74 8.87 23.60 6.52
CA LEU A 74 8.66 23.50 7.95
C LEU A 74 8.34 22.06 8.36
N GLY A 75 7.50 21.38 7.60
CA GLY A 75 7.18 19.96 7.80
C GLY A 75 8.41 19.07 7.70
N GLU A 76 9.31 19.31 6.74
CA GLU A 76 10.59 18.60 6.63
C GLU A 76 11.47 18.78 7.88
N LYS A 77 11.56 19.99 8.43
CA LYS A 77 12.28 20.23 9.69
C LYS A 77 11.65 19.44 10.83
N LEU A 78 10.34 19.47 10.98
CA LEU A 78 9.61 18.73 12.02
C LEU A 78 9.75 17.21 11.85
N PHE A 79 9.69 16.70 10.64
CA PHE A 79 9.85 15.27 10.31
C PHE A 79 11.22 14.74 10.75
N ASN A 80 12.25 15.57 10.66
CA ASN A 80 13.63 15.24 11.05
C ASN A 80 13.94 15.58 12.51
N ASP A 81 13.02 16.20 13.27
CA ASP A 81 13.32 16.70 14.61
C ASP A 81 13.02 15.67 15.70
N PRO A 82 14.06 15.10 16.34
CA PRO A 82 13.87 14.14 17.43
C PRO A 82 13.25 14.80 18.68
N GLN A 83 13.27 16.13 18.81
CA GLN A 83 12.66 16.84 19.94
C GLN A 83 11.13 16.66 20.03
N LEU A 84 10.49 16.11 19.00
CA LEU A 84 9.08 15.75 19.06
C LEU A 84 8.81 14.49 19.90
N SER A 85 9.80 13.59 20.08
CA SER A 85 9.67 12.39 20.91
C SER A 85 9.80 12.68 22.41
N ALA A 86 9.38 11.76 23.26
CA ALA A 86 9.38 11.95 24.71
C ALA A 86 10.76 12.32 25.28
N ASP A 87 11.80 11.63 24.84
CA ASP A 87 13.19 11.79 25.33
C ASP A 87 14.09 12.60 24.37
N GLY A 88 13.58 13.03 23.22
CA GLY A 88 14.33 13.79 22.22
C GLY A 88 15.29 12.94 21.39
N THR A 89 15.06 11.63 21.24
CA THR A 89 15.97 10.71 20.53
C THR A 89 15.42 10.20 19.21
N ILE A 90 14.09 10.19 19.02
CA ILE A 90 13.41 9.60 17.86
C ILE A 90 12.65 10.67 17.08
N SER A 91 12.85 10.70 15.77
CA SER A 91 12.06 11.50 14.82
C SER A 91 11.32 10.58 13.82
N CYS A 92 10.46 11.14 12.98
CA CYS A 92 9.86 10.37 11.88
C CYS A 92 10.95 9.80 10.96
N ALA A 93 12.00 10.58 10.68
CA ALA A 93 13.15 10.15 9.88
C ALA A 93 13.96 9.02 10.50
N SER A 94 13.79 8.72 11.80
CA SER A 94 14.46 7.59 12.43
C SER A 94 13.96 6.23 11.94
N CYS A 95 12.67 6.16 11.54
CA CYS A 95 12.04 4.95 11.01
C CYS A 95 11.71 5.09 9.51
N HIS A 96 11.80 6.31 8.96
CA HIS A 96 11.51 6.61 7.56
C HIS A 96 12.69 7.31 6.91
N ILE A 97 13.74 6.53 6.60
CA ILE A 97 15.00 7.04 6.04
C ILE A 97 14.81 7.31 4.55
N LEU A 98 14.63 8.58 4.19
CA LEU A 98 14.30 8.95 2.81
C LEU A 98 15.38 8.56 1.78
N ALA A 99 16.63 8.44 2.20
CA ALA A 99 17.72 7.98 1.36
C ALA A 99 17.72 6.46 1.10
N GLN A 100 16.91 5.69 1.84
CA GLN A 100 16.89 4.22 1.83
C GLN A 100 15.49 3.65 1.56
N GLY A 101 14.73 4.26 0.68
CA GLY A 101 13.39 3.77 0.34
C GLY A 101 12.25 4.33 1.18
N GLY A 102 12.53 5.14 2.21
CA GLY A 102 11.52 5.78 3.08
C GLY A 102 10.97 4.86 4.18
N ASP A 103 11.69 3.80 4.50
CA ASP A 103 11.56 2.91 5.65
C ASP A 103 12.92 2.81 6.38
N ASP A 104 13.07 1.93 7.37
CA ASP A 104 14.33 1.76 8.12
C ASP A 104 15.06 0.44 7.80
N GLY A 105 14.54 -0.36 6.88
CA GLY A 105 15.11 -1.65 6.52
C GLY A 105 15.07 -2.70 7.65
N LEU A 106 14.42 -2.39 8.77
CA LEU A 106 14.33 -3.30 9.91
C LEU A 106 13.04 -4.11 9.85
N ARG A 107 13.09 -5.33 10.36
CA ARG A 107 11.88 -6.13 10.51
C ARG A 107 10.84 -5.40 11.38
N LEU A 108 11.28 -4.82 12.49
CA LEU A 108 10.47 -4.01 13.41
C LEU A 108 11.34 -2.84 13.89
N SER A 109 10.83 -1.64 13.73
CA SER A 109 11.51 -0.40 14.11
C SER A 109 11.80 -0.29 15.60
N ARG A 110 12.71 0.62 15.96
CA ARG A 110 13.09 0.91 17.34
C ARG A 110 12.66 2.32 17.72
N GLY A 111 11.82 2.41 18.74
CA GLY A 111 11.38 3.68 19.31
C GLY A 111 12.14 4.12 20.55
N VAL A 112 11.57 5.08 21.26
CA VAL A 112 12.09 5.65 22.51
C VAL A 112 12.46 4.53 23.49
N GLY A 113 13.62 4.67 24.11
CA GLY A 113 14.13 3.67 25.05
C GLY A 113 14.43 2.31 24.42
N ASN A 114 14.63 2.26 23.11
CA ASN A 114 14.83 1.03 22.33
C ASN A 114 13.61 0.09 22.35
N ALA A 115 12.41 0.63 22.56
CA ALA A 115 11.17 -0.11 22.48
C ALA A 115 11.00 -0.69 21.06
N VAL A 116 10.47 -1.92 20.97
CA VAL A 116 10.29 -2.61 19.67
C VAL A 116 8.90 -2.37 19.14
N GLY A 117 8.81 -1.87 17.92
CA GLY A 117 7.54 -1.74 17.19
C GLY A 117 6.84 -3.09 16.99
N VAL A 118 5.58 -3.06 16.63
CA VAL A 118 4.75 -4.27 16.46
C VAL A 118 4.49 -4.62 14.99
N VAL A 119 4.83 -3.72 14.08
CA VAL A 119 4.72 -3.90 12.63
C VAL A 119 5.96 -3.35 11.93
N ASN A 120 6.21 -3.83 10.73
CA ASN A 120 7.22 -3.28 9.84
C ASN A 120 6.82 -1.86 9.40
N ALA A 121 7.76 -0.92 9.41
CA ALA A 121 7.53 0.44 8.95
C ALA A 121 7.34 0.46 7.42
N PRO A 122 6.17 0.83 6.92
CA PRO A 122 5.99 0.97 5.47
C PRO A 122 6.70 2.22 4.97
N THR A 123 7.06 2.25 3.70
CA THR A 123 7.58 3.48 3.10
C THR A 123 6.61 4.65 3.24
N VAL A 124 7.14 5.84 3.52
CA VAL A 124 6.38 7.11 3.49
C VAL A 124 6.23 7.66 2.07
N PHE A 125 7.04 7.18 1.11
CA PHE A 125 6.92 7.63 -0.26
C PHE A 125 5.59 7.24 -0.88
N ASN A 126 5.00 8.20 -1.61
CA ASN A 126 3.73 8.03 -2.33
C ASN A 126 2.53 7.70 -1.41
N SER A 127 2.67 7.85 -0.09
CA SER A 127 1.62 7.54 0.90
C SER A 127 0.33 8.34 0.69
N VAL A 128 0.42 9.52 0.06
CA VAL A 128 -0.72 10.37 -0.31
C VAL A 128 -1.72 9.67 -1.24
N PHE A 129 -1.28 8.69 -2.02
CA PHE A 129 -2.17 7.93 -2.91
C PHE A 129 -2.87 6.75 -2.22
N SER A 130 -2.55 6.46 -0.98
CA SER A 130 -3.25 5.44 -0.20
C SER A 130 -4.58 5.95 0.32
N PHE A 131 -5.67 5.18 0.11
CA PHE A 131 -7.01 5.56 0.57
C PHE A 131 -7.15 5.53 2.10
N ARG A 132 -6.25 4.86 2.80
CA ARG A 132 -6.12 4.74 4.25
C ARG A 132 -4.65 4.65 4.65
N GLN A 133 -4.32 5.01 5.88
CA GLN A 133 -2.98 4.89 6.42
C GLN A 133 -2.91 3.76 7.45
N PHE A 134 -1.68 3.25 7.71
CA PHE A 134 -1.35 2.05 8.46
C PHE A 134 -1.74 0.74 7.75
N TRP A 135 -1.16 -0.37 8.19
CA TRP A 135 -1.46 -1.71 7.66
C TRP A 135 -2.91 -2.12 7.87
N ASP A 136 -3.49 -1.77 9.02
CA ASP A 136 -4.88 -2.07 9.40
C ASP A 136 -5.90 -1.02 8.90
N GLY A 137 -5.40 0.07 8.29
CA GLY A 137 -6.22 1.15 7.74
C GLY A 137 -6.97 1.98 8.77
N ARG A 138 -6.45 2.05 10.01
CA ARG A 138 -7.12 2.76 11.12
C ARG A 138 -7.22 4.27 10.91
N ALA A 139 -6.29 4.90 10.20
CA ALA A 139 -6.35 6.32 9.88
C ALA A 139 -6.93 6.57 8.49
N GLY A 140 -7.84 7.54 8.38
CA GLY A 140 -8.56 7.88 7.16
C GLY A 140 -7.73 8.70 6.15
N ASN A 141 -6.69 9.37 6.63
CA ASN A 141 -5.84 10.27 5.85
C ASN A 141 -4.49 10.48 6.57
N LEU A 142 -3.58 11.24 5.96
CA LEU A 142 -2.27 11.56 6.53
C LEU A 142 -2.38 12.36 7.83
N ALA A 143 -3.33 13.29 7.94
CA ALA A 143 -3.48 14.11 9.15
C ALA A 143 -3.85 13.27 10.39
N GLU A 144 -4.70 12.25 10.20
CA GLU A 144 -5.01 11.29 11.27
C GLU A 144 -3.83 10.36 11.56
N GLN A 145 -2.99 10.08 10.57
CA GLN A 145 -1.83 9.19 10.72
C GLN A 145 -0.75 9.80 11.61
N VAL A 146 -0.44 11.09 11.44
CA VAL A 146 0.65 11.80 12.16
C VAL A 146 0.57 11.64 13.68
N ALA A 147 -0.65 11.62 14.25
CA ALA A 147 -0.84 11.43 15.69
C ALA A 147 -0.42 10.03 16.18
N GLY A 148 -0.51 9.00 15.32
CA GLY A 148 -0.19 7.62 15.69
C GLY A 148 1.23 7.46 16.24
N PRO A 149 2.27 7.65 15.42
CA PRO A 149 3.67 7.51 15.84
C PRO A 149 4.06 8.44 17.00
N LEU A 150 3.54 9.67 16.99
CA LEU A 150 3.83 10.64 18.05
C LEU A 150 3.37 10.13 19.43
N LEU A 151 2.19 9.50 19.49
CA LEU A 151 1.55 9.08 20.74
C LEU A 151 1.86 7.64 21.12
N ASP A 152 2.35 6.81 20.20
CA ASP A 152 2.62 5.39 20.47
C ASP A 152 3.83 5.21 21.39
N PRO A 153 3.66 4.51 22.55
CA PRO A 153 4.75 4.30 23.50
C PRO A 153 5.90 3.44 22.96
N SER A 154 5.67 2.67 21.90
CA SER A 154 6.71 1.87 21.23
C SER A 154 7.43 2.61 20.09
N GLU A 155 6.99 3.85 19.77
CA GLU A 155 7.57 4.71 18.73
C GLU A 155 8.14 5.99 19.35
N MET A 156 7.46 7.13 19.26
CA MET A 156 7.95 8.41 19.81
C MET A 156 7.57 8.64 21.27
N ALA A 157 6.64 7.88 21.84
CA ALA A 157 6.21 7.89 23.25
C ALA A 157 5.87 9.29 23.79
N SER A 158 5.44 10.23 22.95
CA SER A 158 5.26 11.65 23.25
C SER A 158 3.79 12.00 23.46
N ASN A 159 3.49 13.28 23.50
CA ASN A 159 2.14 13.83 23.44
C ASN A 159 2.19 15.27 22.90
N TRP A 160 1.04 15.76 22.47
CA TRP A 160 0.93 17.09 21.88
C TRP A 160 1.38 18.21 22.81
N GLY A 161 1.22 18.07 24.13
CA GLY A 161 1.70 19.05 25.11
C GLY A 161 3.23 19.20 25.11
N ILE A 162 3.95 18.07 25.03
CA ILE A 162 5.42 18.04 24.93
C ILE A 162 5.87 18.62 23.58
N ALA A 163 5.32 18.13 22.48
CA ALA A 163 5.68 18.56 21.14
C ALA A 163 5.47 20.07 20.94
N ILE A 164 4.27 20.57 21.26
CA ILE A 164 3.94 21.99 21.13
C ILE A 164 4.85 22.87 21.99
N ARG A 165 5.13 22.47 23.24
CA ARG A 165 6.01 23.23 24.13
C ARG A 165 7.41 23.35 23.53
N ARG A 166 8.03 22.24 23.09
CA ARG A 166 9.37 22.25 22.54
C ARG A 166 9.49 23.05 21.25
N VAL A 167 8.49 22.93 20.38
CA VAL A 167 8.42 23.75 19.16
C VAL A 167 8.29 25.24 19.52
N LYS A 168 7.48 25.61 20.52
CA LYS A 168 7.35 27.00 21.01
C LYS A 168 8.64 27.54 21.65
N GLU A 169 9.41 26.71 22.30
CA GLU A 169 10.68 27.09 22.95
C GLU A 169 11.78 27.36 21.91
N ASN A 170 11.73 26.76 20.71
CA ASN A 170 12.73 26.94 19.66
C ASN A 170 12.46 28.24 18.85
N PRO A 171 13.39 29.23 18.88
CA PRO A 171 13.23 30.49 18.13
C PRO A 171 13.04 30.30 16.64
N ALA A 172 13.78 29.36 16.02
CA ALA A 172 13.70 29.11 14.58
C ALA A 172 12.30 28.63 14.19
N TYR A 173 11.68 27.75 14.97
CA TYR A 173 10.29 27.35 14.73
C TYR A 173 9.30 28.50 14.91
N ARG A 174 9.48 29.36 15.92
CA ARG A 174 8.59 30.51 16.10
C ARG A 174 8.58 31.43 14.88
N ASP A 175 9.74 31.64 14.24
CA ASP A 175 9.85 32.46 13.03
C ASP A 175 9.21 31.75 11.83
N ASP A 176 9.43 30.45 11.66
CA ASP A 176 8.79 29.67 10.60
C ASP A 176 7.27 29.64 10.78
N PHE A 177 6.76 29.35 11.97
CA PHE A 177 5.32 29.36 12.25
C PHE A 177 4.70 30.76 12.12
N ARG A 178 5.42 31.83 12.42
CA ARG A 178 4.96 33.19 12.20
C ARG A 178 4.76 33.45 10.69
N ARG A 179 5.67 33.00 9.87
CA ARG A 179 5.61 33.16 8.42
C ARG A 179 4.49 32.33 7.80
N GLU A 180 4.36 31.06 8.18
CA GLU A 180 3.48 30.09 7.52
C GLU A 180 2.05 30.03 8.14
N TYR A 181 1.91 30.36 9.42
CA TYR A 181 0.67 30.19 10.20
C TYR A 181 0.30 31.41 11.06
N GLY A 182 0.88 32.58 10.80
CA GLY A 182 0.61 33.79 11.59
C GLY A 182 1.05 33.67 13.05
N GLY A 183 1.95 32.75 13.38
CA GLY A 183 2.47 32.53 14.73
C GLY A 183 1.71 31.48 15.55
N GLU A 184 0.65 30.87 15.03
CA GLU A 184 -0.06 29.79 15.71
C GLU A 184 0.79 28.51 15.73
N ILE A 185 1.10 28.01 16.92
CA ILE A 185 1.77 26.72 17.16
C ILE A 185 0.81 25.84 17.96
N SER A 186 0.19 24.89 17.29
CA SER A 186 -0.84 23.98 17.81
C SER A 186 -0.70 22.60 17.16
N GLU A 187 -1.41 21.61 17.69
CA GLU A 187 -1.56 20.28 17.07
C GLU A 187 -1.94 20.42 15.57
N ARG A 188 -2.95 21.23 15.28
CA ARG A 188 -3.44 21.46 13.92
C ARG A 188 -2.34 21.95 12.97
N THR A 189 -1.55 22.96 13.38
CA THR A 189 -0.55 23.58 12.50
C THR A 189 0.71 22.75 12.37
N ILE A 190 1.11 22.01 13.42
CA ILE A 190 2.21 21.02 13.35
C ILE A 190 1.81 19.87 12.40
N THR A 191 0.61 19.33 12.57
CA THR A 191 0.09 18.27 11.69
C THR A 191 0.00 18.75 10.24
N ASP A 192 -0.55 19.97 9.99
CA ASP A 192 -0.64 20.52 8.63
C ASP A 192 0.74 20.67 7.97
N ALA A 193 1.74 21.12 8.71
CA ALA A 193 3.11 21.23 8.19
C ALA A 193 3.68 19.86 7.81
N LEU A 194 3.56 18.86 8.70
CA LEU A 194 4.01 17.49 8.44
C LEU A 194 3.30 16.89 7.22
N VAL A 195 1.98 17.02 7.13
CA VAL A 195 1.19 16.54 5.97
C VAL A 195 1.62 17.22 4.68
N ASN A 196 1.88 18.53 4.69
CA ASN A 196 2.37 19.22 3.49
C ASN A 196 3.74 18.66 3.03
N PHE A 197 4.59 18.25 3.96
CA PHE A 197 5.84 17.59 3.63
C PHE A 197 5.59 16.16 3.09
N GLU A 198 4.79 15.33 3.78
CA GLU A 198 4.50 13.96 3.35
C GLU A 198 3.83 13.91 1.97
N VAL A 199 2.93 14.84 1.65
CA VAL A 199 2.33 14.98 0.30
C VAL A 199 3.39 15.24 -0.77
N SER A 200 4.52 15.88 -0.42
CA SER A 200 5.62 16.14 -1.34
C SER A 200 6.56 14.95 -1.55
N LEU A 201 6.43 13.88 -0.74
CA LEU A 201 7.25 12.68 -0.83
C LEU A 201 6.82 11.78 -2.00
N LEU A 202 6.98 12.28 -3.22
CA LEU A 202 6.67 11.57 -4.45
C LEU A 202 7.95 11.02 -5.10
N THR A 203 7.82 9.85 -5.72
CA THR A 203 8.92 9.22 -6.45
C THR A 203 8.53 8.95 -7.90
N PRO A 204 8.43 10.00 -8.74
CA PRO A 204 8.16 9.87 -10.17
C PRO A 204 9.35 9.24 -10.91
N ASN A 205 9.22 9.14 -12.24
CA ASN A 205 10.28 8.70 -13.15
C ASN A 205 10.74 7.24 -13.00
N ALA A 206 9.99 6.39 -12.29
CA ALA A 206 10.27 4.96 -12.34
C ALA A 206 10.38 4.49 -13.81
N PRO A 207 11.25 3.53 -14.15
CA PRO A 207 11.34 3.02 -15.52
C PRO A 207 9.98 2.64 -16.10
N PHE A 208 9.11 2.02 -15.29
CA PHE A 208 7.76 1.67 -15.73
C PHE A 208 6.86 2.90 -15.93
N ASP A 209 7.02 3.97 -15.14
CA ASP A 209 6.29 5.24 -15.37
C ASP A 209 6.68 5.90 -16.69
N ARG A 210 7.97 5.86 -17.04
CA ARG A 210 8.45 6.38 -18.34
C ARG A 210 7.88 5.56 -19.49
N PHE A 211 7.80 4.23 -19.34
CA PHE A 211 7.18 3.34 -20.30
C PHE A 211 5.70 3.67 -20.51
N LEU A 212 4.94 3.86 -19.42
CA LEU A 212 3.53 4.27 -19.48
C LEU A 212 3.35 5.63 -20.15
N ASN A 213 4.32 6.53 -20.01
CA ASN A 213 4.34 7.85 -20.66
C ASN A 213 4.88 7.82 -22.11
N GLY A 214 5.10 6.62 -22.69
CA GLY A 214 5.44 6.44 -24.10
C GLY A 214 6.92 6.22 -24.41
N ASP A 215 7.83 6.20 -23.42
CA ASP A 215 9.22 5.79 -23.61
C ASP A 215 9.32 4.26 -23.66
N THR A 216 9.13 3.69 -24.85
CA THR A 216 9.14 2.23 -25.07
C THR A 216 10.51 1.58 -24.78
N THR A 217 11.57 2.36 -24.63
CA THR A 217 12.93 1.90 -24.33
C THR A 217 13.25 1.92 -22.83
N ALA A 218 12.34 2.47 -21.99
CA ALA A 218 12.56 2.62 -20.55
C ALA A 218 12.61 1.28 -19.79
N ILE A 219 12.02 0.22 -20.35
CA ILE A 219 12.05 -1.14 -19.79
C ILE A 219 12.43 -2.16 -20.86
N ASP A 220 13.15 -3.18 -20.47
CA ASP A 220 13.59 -4.26 -21.34
C ASP A 220 12.52 -5.35 -21.54
N SER A 221 12.80 -6.34 -22.36
CA SER A 221 11.88 -7.45 -22.64
C SER A 221 11.63 -8.34 -21.40
N GLU A 222 12.60 -8.45 -20.50
CA GLU A 222 12.45 -9.19 -19.24
C GLU A 222 11.40 -8.50 -18.34
N THR A 223 11.50 -7.20 -18.18
CA THR A 223 10.54 -6.38 -17.43
C THR A 223 9.14 -6.41 -18.04
N GLN A 224 9.04 -6.33 -19.39
CA GLN A 224 7.77 -6.43 -20.10
C GLN A 224 7.09 -7.80 -19.89
N GLU A 225 7.87 -8.88 -19.96
CA GLU A 225 7.39 -10.24 -19.66
C GLU A 225 6.96 -10.35 -18.19
N GLY A 226 7.68 -9.71 -17.27
CA GLY A 226 7.32 -9.63 -15.85
C GLY A 226 5.97 -8.96 -15.62
N PHE A 227 5.71 -7.84 -16.29
CA PHE A 227 4.41 -7.15 -16.25
C PHE A 227 3.28 -8.02 -16.82
N ARG A 228 3.55 -8.72 -17.94
CA ARG A 228 2.59 -9.65 -18.52
C ARG A 228 2.23 -10.78 -17.54
N ARG A 229 3.23 -11.43 -16.90
CA ARG A 229 2.97 -12.49 -15.90
C ARG A 229 2.26 -11.96 -14.66
N PHE A 230 2.63 -10.79 -14.16
CA PHE A 230 1.96 -10.10 -13.06
C PHE A 230 0.46 -9.89 -13.34
N THR A 231 0.14 -9.55 -14.59
CA THR A 231 -1.23 -9.38 -15.06
C THR A 231 -1.95 -10.70 -15.24
N ASP A 232 -1.37 -11.63 -16.00
CA ASP A 232 -1.98 -12.92 -16.35
C ASP A 232 -2.21 -13.81 -15.12
N TYR A 233 -1.38 -13.68 -14.10
CA TYR A 233 -1.53 -14.43 -12.86
C TYR A 233 -2.52 -13.78 -11.89
N GLY A 234 -2.99 -12.57 -12.18
CA GLY A 234 -4.03 -11.89 -11.44
C GLY A 234 -3.53 -11.01 -10.29
N CYS A 235 -2.21 -10.77 -10.15
CA CYS A 235 -1.65 -9.85 -9.15
C CYS A 235 -2.23 -8.44 -9.29
N ILE A 236 -2.46 -8.01 -10.54
CA ILE A 236 -3.03 -6.70 -10.87
C ILE A 236 -4.45 -6.50 -10.32
N SER A 237 -5.19 -7.57 -10.00
CA SER A 237 -6.52 -7.46 -9.41
C SER A 237 -6.51 -6.76 -8.04
N CYS A 238 -5.38 -6.88 -7.32
CA CYS A 238 -5.18 -6.25 -6.02
C CYS A 238 -4.17 -5.10 -6.09
N HIS A 239 -3.17 -5.20 -6.95
CA HIS A 239 -2.09 -4.25 -7.09
C HIS A 239 -2.24 -3.42 -8.35
N GLN A 240 -3.08 -2.38 -8.29
CA GLN A 240 -3.44 -1.49 -9.40
C GLN A 240 -3.47 -0.01 -8.96
N GLY A 241 -3.78 0.86 -9.92
CA GLY A 241 -3.84 2.31 -9.73
C GLY A 241 -2.47 2.95 -9.63
N ILE A 242 -2.43 4.19 -9.18
CA ILE A 242 -1.22 5.02 -9.10
C ILE A 242 -0.19 4.45 -8.11
N GLY A 243 -0.65 3.90 -6.99
CA GLY A 243 0.20 3.26 -5.97
C GLY A 243 0.58 1.82 -6.30
N VAL A 244 0.05 1.24 -7.38
CA VAL A 244 0.12 -0.20 -7.63
C VAL A 244 -0.29 -0.98 -6.36
N GLY A 245 -1.42 -0.58 -5.78
CA GLY A 245 -1.95 -0.96 -4.47
C GLY A 245 -2.39 0.28 -3.68
N GLY A 246 -2.65 0.12 -2.39
CA GLY A 246 -3.04 1.23 -1.50
C GLY A 246 -4.48 1.71 -1.66
N ASN A 247 -5.32 1.01 -2.40
CA ASN A 247 -6.65 1.47 -2.82
C ASN A 247 -7.83 0.66 -2.24
N PHE A 248 -7.60 -0.45 -1.55
CA PHE A 248 -8.64 -1.22 -0.86
C PHE A 248 -8.06 -2.16 0.21
N PHE A 249 -8.94 -2.87 0.90
CA PHE A 249 -8.59 -3.89 1.88
C PHE A 249 -8.69 -5.29 1.28
N GLN A 250 -7.76 -6.17 1.67
CA GLN A 250 -7.83 -7.58 1.28
C GLN A 250 -7.38 -8.49 2.43
N ARG A 251 -7.98 -9.67 2.53
CA ARG A 251 -7.51 -10.73 3.42
C ARG A 251 -6.18 -11.26 2.91
N PHE A 252 -5.20 -11.38 3.80
CA PHE A 252 -3.98 -12.11 3.51
C PHE A 252 -4.21 -13.61 3.70
N GLY A 253 -3.96 -14.40 2.66
CA GLY A 253 -4.22 -15.84 2.66
C GLY A 253 -5.64 -16.21 2.21
N ILE A 254 -6.07 -15.73 1.01
CA ILE A 254 -7.37 -16.10 0.43
C ILE A 254 -7.41 -17.57 0.02
N MET A 255 -6.28 -18.07 -0.52
CA MET A 255 -6.17 -19.41 -1.10
C MET A 255 -5.46 -20.41 -0.19
N GLY A 256 -4.98 -19.97 0.98
CA GLY A 256 -4.33 -20.82 1.99
C GLY A 256 -4.17 -20.08 3.30
N ASP A 257 -4.12 -20.79 4.41
CA ASP A 257 -3.98 -20.19 5.75
C ASP A 257 -2.50 -19.93 6.08
N TYR A 258 -1.98 -18.80 5.58
CA TYR A 258 -0.61 -18.35 5.82
C TYR A 258 -0.25 -18.32 7.31
N PHE A 259 -1.16 -17.85 8.16
CA PHE A 259 -0.88 -17.67 9.59
C PHE A 259 -0.83 -18.99 10.34
N ALA A 260 -1.67 -19.97 9.97
CA ALA A 260 -1.61 -21.32 10.50
C ALA A 260 -0.32 -22.02 10.08
N ASP A 261 0.07 -21.92 8.80
CA ASP A 261 1.28 -22.56 8.26
C ASP A 261 2.55 -21.92 8.85
N ARG A 262 2.55 -20.61 9.10
CA ARG A 262 3.65 -19.93 9.81
C ARG A 262 3.76 -20.37 11.27
N GLY A 263 2.68 -20.87 11.87
CA GLY A 263 2.66 -21.49 13.19
C GLY A 263 2.56 -20.53 14.38
N THR A 264 2.64 -19.21 14.17
CA THR A 264 2.51 -18.19 15.23
C THR A 264 1.62 -17.06 14.76
N THR A 265 0.70 -16.63 15.62
CA THR A 265 -0.19 -15.49 15.34
C THR A 265 -0.03 -14.44 16.44
N THR A 266 0.32 -13.23 16.04
CA THR A 266 0.44 -12.05 16.92
C THR A 266 -0.82 -11.20 16.84
N LYS A 267 -0.91 -10.17 17.71
CA LYS A 267 -1.99 -9.19 17.60
C LYS A 267 -1.94 -8.42 16.27
N ALA A 268 -0.76 -8.14 15.74
CA ALA A 268 -0.59 -7.46 14.46
C ALA A 268 -1.18 -8.26 13.29
N ASP A 269 -1.07 -9.58 13.33
CA ASP A 269 -1.60 -10.49 12.31
C ASP A 269 -3.12 -10.45 12.16
N LEU A 270 -3.83 -10.01 13.19
CA LEU A 270 -5.28 -9.87 13.13
C LEU A 270 -5.72 -8.74 12.19
N GLY A 271 -4.80 -7.84 11.80
CA GLY A 271 -5.05 -6.77 10.85
C GLY A 271 -6.22 -5.87 11.26
N ARG A 272 -7.12 -5.62 10.33
CA ARG A 272 -8.28 -4.75 10.51
C ARG A 272 -9.25 -5.21 11.62
N TYR A 273 -9.27 -6.51 11.96
CA TYR A 273 -10.03 -7.02 13.10
C TYR A 273 -9.69 -6.27 14.40
N ASN A 274 -8.45 -5.80 14.56
CA ASN A 274 -8.05 -5.03 15.75
C ASN A 274 -8.87 -3.75 15.93
N ILE A 275 -9.40 -3.19 14.83
CA ILE A 275 -10.18 -1.95 14.80
C ILE A 275 -11.67 -2.25 14.86
N THR A 276 -12.15 -3.14 13.99
CA THR A 276 -13.59 -3.36 13.76
C THR A 276 -14.20 -4.39 14.69
N LYS A 277 -13.41 -5.33 15.19
CA LYS A 277 -13.83 -6.53 15.96
C LYS A 277 -14.77 -7.48 15.19
N ARG A 278 -14.85 -7.33 13.88
CA ARG A 278 -15.68 -8.17 13.01
C ARG A 278 -14.83 -9.33 12.48
N GLU A 279 -15.34 -10.56 12.54
CA GLU A 279 -14.59 -11.76 12.13
C GLU A 279 -14.24 -11.75 10.63
N GLU A 280 -15.06 -11.14 9.78
CA GLU A 280 -14.76 -10.97 8.36
C GLU A 280 -13.52 -10.11 8.11
N ASP A 281 -13.14 -9.24 9.06
CA ASP A 281 -11.96 -8.37 8.99
C ASP A 281 -10.69 -9.02 9.59
N ARG A 282 -10.75 -10.28 10.04
CA ARG A 282 -9.57 -11.02 10.52
C ARG A 282 -8.60 -11.29 9.40
N HIS A 283 -7.32 -10.95 9.64
CA HIS A 283 -6.24 -11.03 8.66
C HIS A 283 -6.46 -10.15 7.41
N VAL A 284 -7.34 -9.16 7.52
CA VAL A 284 -7.55 -8.16 6.45
C VAL A 284 -6.61 -7.00 6.67
N PHE A 285 -5.92 -6.60 5.59
CA PHE A 285 -4.97 -5.49 5.58
C PHE A 285 -5.28 -4.54 4.42
N LYS A 286 -4.85 -3.30 4.54
CA LYS A 286 -4.72 -2.44 3.38
C LYS A 286 -3.72 -3.10 2.42
N VAL A 287 -4.11 -3.32 1.16
CA VAL A 287 -3.17 -3.79 0.13
C VAL A 287 -2.03 -2.78 0.04
N PRO A 288 -0.77 -3.16 0.30
CA PRO A 288 0.32 -2.20 0.28
C PRO A 288 0.60 -1.69 -1.14
N SER A 289 1.15 -0.48 -1.24
CA SER A 289 1.75 0.00 -2.48
C SER A 289 2.92 -0.90 -2.88
N LEU A 290 3.08 -1.16 -4.18
CA LEU A 290 4.28 -1.80 -4.72
C LEU A 290 5.27 -0.80 -5.32
N ARG A 291 4.98 0.50 -5.26
CA ARG A 291 5.96 1.53 -5.62
C ARG A 291 7.16 1.44 -4.69
N ASN A 292 8.35 1.44 -5.26
CA ASN A 292 9.63 1.33 -4.57
C ASN A 292 9.83 -0.01 -3.82
N VAL A 293 8.98 -1.02 -4.06
CA VAL A 293 9.01 -2.28 -3.30
C VAL A 293 10.37 -2.99 -3.34
N ALA A 294 11.15 -2.80 -4.38
CA ALA A 294 12.47 -3.43 -4.52
C ALA A 294 13.53 -2.88 -3.55
N VAL A 295 13.28 -1.73 -2.92
CA VAL A 295 14.22 -1.05 -2.00
C VAL A 295 13.68 -0.93 -0.58
N THR A 296 12.60 -1.67 -0.23
CA THR A 296 11.92 -1.61 1.07
C THR A 296 11.79 -2.97 1.74
N ALA A 297 12.84 -3.80 1.63
CA ALA A 297 12.92 -5.04 2.39
C ALA A 297 13.14 -4.75 3.89
N PRO A 298 12.63 -5.62 4.82
CA PRO A 298 11.84 -6.84 4.59
C PRO A 298 10.35 -6.58 4.38
N TYR A 299 9.61 -7.60 3.94
CA TYR A 299 8.25 -7.46 3.43
C TYR A 299 7.18 -7.96 4.39
N PHE A 300 5.93 -7.58 4.10
CA PHE A 300 4.71 -7.79 4.88
C PHE A 300 4.64 -6.93 6.13
N HIS A 301 3.47 -6.96 6.78
CA HIS A 301 3.17 -6.15 7.97
C HIS A 301 4.06 -6.48 9.18
N ASP A 302 4.71 -7.64 9.17
CA ASP A 302 5.58 -8.14 10.25
C ASP A 302 7.04 -8.32 9.81
N GLY A 303 7.38 -7.94 8.56
CA GLY A 303 8.72 -8.10 8.01
C GLY A 303 9.17 -9.56 7.93
N SER A 304 8.24 -10.52 7.75
CA SER A 304 8.55 -11.95 7.77
C SER A 304 9.23 -12.47 6.52
N ALA A 305 9.05 -11.83 5.37
CA ALA A 305 9.76 -12.18 4.14
C ALA A 305 11.00 -11.28 3.99
N ALA A 306 12.19 -11.86 3.97
CA ALA A 306 13.44 -11.13 3.93
C ALA A 306 13.78 -10.61 2.53
N THR A 307 13.31 -11.27 1.48
CA THR A 307 13.62 -10.94 0.08
C THR A 307 12.37 -10.76 -0.76
N LEU A 308 12.50 -9.99 -1.85
CA LEU A 308 11.41 -9.80 -2.80
C LEU A 308 10.98 -11.12 -3.44
N ASP A 309 11.92 -12.03 -3.73
CA ASP A 309 11.63 -13.35 -4.27
C ASP A 309 10.76 -14.18 -3.30
N GLU A 310 11.11 -14.18 -2.01
CA GLU A 310 10.32 -14.84 -0.98
C GLU A 310 8.91 -14.24 -0.85
N ALA A 311 8.79 -12.91 -0.90
CA ALA A 311 7.49 -12.24 -0.86
C ALA A 311 6.62 -12.60 -2.08
N ILE A 312 7.20 -12.68 -3.28
CA ILE A 312 6.50 -13.10 -4.51
C ILE A 312 6.04 -14.55 -4.39
N ASP A 313 6.88 -15.46 -3.87
CA ASP A 313 6.53 -16.87 -3.68
C ASP A 313 5.36 -17.03 -2.68
N ILE A 314 5.41 -16.32 -1.55
CA ILE A 314 4.33 -16.30 -0.55
C ILE A 314 3.02 -15.79 -1.16
N MET A 315 3.07 -14.68 -1.91
CA MET A 315 1.90 -14.17 -2.63
C MET A 315 1.35 -15.18 -3.63
N GLY A 316 2.22 -15.85 -4.38
CA GLY A 316 1.82 -16.92 -5.29
C GLY A 316 1.03 -18.02 -4.59
N ARG A 317 1.56 -18.54 -3.50
CA ARG A 317 0.94 -19.64 -2.76
C ARG A 317 -0.34 -19.26 -2.06
N TYR A 318 -0.33 -18.17 -1.28
CA TYR A 318 -1.41 -17.85 -0.34
C TYR A 318 -2.46 -16.90 -0.90
N GLN A 319 -2.12 -16.06 -1.89
CA GLN A 319 -3.10 -15.16 -2.54
C GLN A 319 -3.64 -15.71 -3.85
N LEU A 320 -2.81 -16.42 -4.63
CA LEU A 320 -3.18 -16.94 -5.95
C LEU A 320 -3.43 -18.45 -5.96
N GLY A 321 -3.06 -19.17 -4.89
CA GLY A 321 -3.20 -20.63 -4.79
C GLY A 321 -2.33 -21.40 -5.79
N ARG A 322 -1.19 -20.81 -6.19
CA ARG A 322 -0.27 -21.43 -7.15
C ARG A 322 1.20 -21.31 -6.72
N THR A 323 1.97 -22.34 -7.03
CA THR A 323 3.42 -22.30 -6.92
C THR A 323 3.99 -21.64 -8.18
N LEU A 324 4.73 -20.56 -8.01
CA LEU A 324 5.42 -19.88 -9.09
C LEU A 324 6.79 -20.53 -9.32
N SER A 325 7.18 -20.73 -10.59
CA SER A 325 8.51 -21.19 -10.94
C SER A 325 9.56 -20.11 -10.61
N GLU A 326 10.83 -20.49 -10.50
CA GLU A 326 11.94 -19.52 -10.36
C GLU A 326 11.93 -18.50 -11.51
N GLU A 327 11.63 -18.98 -12.71
CA GLU A 327 11.53 -18.12 -13.89
C GLU A 327 10.40 -17.11 -13.75
N ASP A 328 9.21 -17.50 -13.29
CA ASP A 328 8.10 -16.60 -13.04
C ASP A 328 8.46 -15.53 -12.02
N ARG A 329 9.05 -15.94 -10.89
CA ARG A 329 9.47 -15.03 -9.83
C ARG A 329 10.52 -14.03 -10.31
N ARG A 330 11.49 -14.50 -11.11
CA ARG A 330 12.52 -13.65 -11.72
C ARG A 330 11.90 -12.57 -12.61
N TYR A 331 10.99 -12.93 -13.50
CA TYR A 331 10.31 -11.97 -14.38
C TYR A 331 9.45 -10.97 -13.59
N ILE A 332 8.63 -11.47 -12.66
CA ILE A 332 7.81 -10.60 -11.80
C ILE A 332 8.71 -9.66 -10.98
N SER A 333 9.82 -10.15 -10.45
CA SER A 333 10.81 -9.33 -9.73
C SER A 333 11.40 -8.22 -10.62
N ALA A 334 11.71 -8.52 -11.89
CA ALA A 334 12.19 -7.51 -12.85
C ALA A 334 11.15 -6.39 -13.04
N PHE A 335 9.88 -6.74 -13.21
CA PHE A 335 8.79 -5.76 -13.26
C PHE A 335 8.70 -4.93 -11.97
N LEU A 336 8.68 -5.57 -10.80
CA LEU A 336 8.58 -4.87 -9.53
C LEU A 336 9.75 -3.91 -9.27
N LYS A 337 10.97 -4.28 -9.70
CA LYS A 337 12.14 -3.39 -9.65
C LYS A 337 11.95 -2.14 -10.51
N SER A 338 11.27 -2.26 -11.65
CA SER A 338 11.00 -1.12 -12.55
C SER A 338 9.99 -0.11 -11.98
N LEU A 339 9.36 -0.40 -10.84
CA LEU A 339 8.47 0.51 -10.10
C LEU A 339 9.23 1.43 -9.12
N THR A 340 10.56 1.32 -9.04
CA THR A 340 11.41 2.18 -8.21
C THR A 340 11.62 3.52 -8.92
N GLY A 341 11.18 4.58 -8.25
CA GLY A 341 11.24 5.93 -8.79
C GLY A 341 12.41 6.75 -8.26
N GLU A 342 12.38 8.06 -8.53
CA GLU A 342 13.39 9.01 -8.13
C GLU A 342 12.88 9.94 -7.03
N TYR A 343 13.69 10.20 -6.02
CA TYR A 343 13.44 11.24 -5.05
C TYR A 343 14.46 12.37 -5.22
N ARG A 344 13.97 13.61 -5.46
CA ARG A 344 14.81 14.80 -5.71
C ARG A 344 15.79 14.62 -6.88
N GLY A 345 15.41 13.83 -7.88
CA GLY A 345 16.20 13.59 -9.08
C GLY A 345 17.24 12.46 -8.97
N GLU A 346 17.27 11.77 -7.82
CA GLU A 346 18.15 10.62 -7.61
C GLU A 346 17.30 9.34 -7.50
N ALA A 347 17.70 8.27 -8.18
CA ALA A 347 17.05 6.97 -8.09
C ALA A 347 17.21 6.41 -6.67
N LEU A 348 16.10 5.93 -6.09
CA LEU A 348 16.15 5.29 -4.78
C LEU A 348 17.03 4.02 -4.85
N GLN A 349 17.79 3.80 -3.80
CA GLN A 349 18.66 2.64 -3.61
C GLN A 349 18.21 1.84 -2.39
N PRO A 350 18.50 0.52 -2.34
CA PRO A 350 18.27 -0.32 -1.17
C PRO A 350 19.05 0.15 0.06
#